data_2ffd231c7f59794cf11d760579ad5580
#
_entry.id   2ffd231c7f59794cf11d760579ad5580
#
_cell.length_a   1.000
_cell.length_b   1.000
_cell.length_c   1.000
_cell.angle_alpha   90.00
_cell.angle_beta   90.00
_cell.angle_gamma   90.00
#
_symmetry.space_group_name_H-M   'P 1'
#
loop_
_entity.id
_entity.type
_entity.pdbx_description
1 polymer ?
#
loop_
_entity_poly.entity_id
_entity_poly.type
_entity_poly.pdbx_seq_one_letter_code
_entity_poly.pdbx_strand_id
1 'polypeptide(L)'
;MADAWGSLRLDEIDPIPVVNGTLLWRPIRRTLDIGAFGINAYVALEAGADVVEEHTESALGHEEVYIVLSGRATFTLGDEVLDAPTGTVVFIRDPAVKRHARAEEPGTQVLAVGGRRGEGFEQSPWEDFFAAEPLRAAGAYEAYVAALASALVKRPDHPATLYNLACAEALAGRGDDALAHLRRALELKPEWAEMARKDDDFASVRDAPGWPA
;
A
#
# COMPACT_ATOMS: atom_id res chain seq x y z
N MET A 1 20.44 4.94 21.60
CA MET A 1 19.62 6.18 21.44
C MET A 1 19.61 6.46 19.96
N ALA A 2 18.45 6.70 19.37
CA ALA A 2 18.40 7.14 17.97
C ALA A 2 19.14 8.47 17.84
N ASP A 3 19.79 8.68 16.68
CA ASP A 3 20.49 9.94 16.42
C ASP A 3 19.52 11.11 16.45
N ALA A 4 20.01 12.29 16.84
CA ALA A 4 19.17 13.49 16.97
C ALA A 4 18.67 14.02 15.62
N TRP A 5 19.29 13.60 14.51
CA TRP A 5 18.92 13.92 13.14
C TRP A 5 19.48 12.88 12.17
N GLY A 6 18.94 12.85 10.95
CA GLY A 6 19.41 11.97 9.87
C GLY A 6 19.18 12.63 8.50
N SER A 7 19.95 12.19 7.51
CA SER A 7 19.74 12.57 6.11
C SER A 7 19.93 11.37 5.20
N LEU A 8 19.20 11.38 4.09
CA LEU A 8 19.36 10.43 3.00
C LEU A 8 19.00 11.09 1.67
N ARG A 9 19.51 10.53 0.58
CA ARG A 9 19.04 10.89 -0.76
C ARG A 9 17.94 9.91 -1.17
N LEU A 10 16.94 10.37 -1.92
CA LEU A 10 15.86 9.48 -2.37
C LEU A 10 16.35 8.33 -3.25
N ASP A 11 17.41 8.58 -4.04
CA ASP A 11 18.02 7.57 -4.91
C ASP A 11 18.83 6.51 -4.14
N GLU A 12 19.18 6.75 -2.88
CA GLU A 12 19.85 5.80 -1.97
C GLU A 12 18.87 4.86 -1.25
N ILE A 13 17.57 5.13 -1.28
CA ILE A 13 16.56 4.23 -0.70
C ILE A 13 16.30 3.11 -1.71
N ASP A 14 16.52 1.86 -1.30
CA ASP A 14 16.16 0.70 -2.10
C ASP A 14 14.66 0.70 -2.42
N PRO A 15 14.27 0.80 -3.69
CA PRO A 15 12.87 0.85 -4.05
C PRO A 15 12.23 -0.54 -3.97
N ILE A 16 10.99 -0.58 -3.54
CA ILE A 16 10.18 -1.80 -3.54
C ILE A 16 9.22 -1.72 -4.74
N PRO A 17 9.29 -2.66 -5.71
CA PRO A 17 8.31 -2.74 -6.77
C PRO A 17 6.93 -3.08 -6.21
N VAL A 18 5.92 -2.28 -6.55
CA VAL A 18 4.52 -2.46 -6.17
C VAL A 18 3.64 -2.34 -7.40
N VAL A 19 2.33 -2.56 -7.29
CA VAL A 19 1.38 -2.47 -8.41
C VAL A 19 1.87 -3.31 -9.61
N ASN A 20 2.09 -4.61 -9.37
CA ASN A 20 2.62 -5.55 -10.38
C ASN A 20 3.96 -5.11 -11.03
N GLY A 21 4.75 -4.34 -10.29
CA GLY A 21 6.08 -3.88 -10.73
C GLY A 21 6.08 -2.63 -11.61
N THR A 22 4.94 -1.98 -11.84
CA THR A 22 4.86 -0.75 -12.63
C THR A 22 5.20 0.51 -11.84
N LEU A 23 5.14 0.41 -10.51
CA LEU A 23 5.43 1.49 -9.58
C LEU A 23 6.53 1.08 -8.60
N LEU A 24 7.49 1.97 -8.36
CA LEU A 24 8.51 1.80 -7.34
C LEU A 24 8.16 2.63 -6.11
N TRP A 25 7.93 1.97 -4.98
CA TRP A 25 7.73 2.63 -3.69
C TRP A 25 9.07 2.82 -2.97
N ARG A 26 9.35 4.04 -2.51
CA ARG A 26 10.51 4.39 -1.67
C ARG A 26 10.03 4.68 -0.25
N PRO A 27 10.22 3.78 0.72
CA PRO A 27 9.64 3.84 2.06
C PRO A 27 10.39 4.82 2.99
N ILE A 28 10.34 6.12 2.72
CA ILE A 28 11.05 7.16 3.47
C ILE A 28 10.73 7.08 4.96
N ARG A 29 9.44 7.03 5.29
CA ARG A 29 8.95 6.96 6.67
C ARG A 29 9.58 5.79 7.44
N ARG A 30 9.62 4.61 6.84
CA ARG A 30 10.17 3.42 7.48
C ARG A 30 11.68 3.48 7.60
N THR A 31 12.36 3.99 6.58
CA THR A 31 13.82 4.10 6.55
C THR A 31 14.35 5.07 7.63
N LEU A 32 13.63 6.16 7.89
CA LEU A 32 14.01 7.17 8.88
C LEU A 32 13.27 7.03 10.23
N ASP A 33 12.44 6.01 10.40
CA ASP A 33 11.62 5.77 11.61
C ASP A 33 10.76 6.99 12.01
N ILE A 34 10.11 7.62 11.02
CA ILE A 34 9.26 8.79 11.25
C ILE A 34 7.92 8.34 11.85
N GLY A 35 7.61 8.82 13.05
CA GLY A 35 6.38 8.50 13.77
C GLY A 35 5.30 9.60 13.76
N ALA A 36 5.61 10.78 13.19
CA ALA A 36 4.73 11.96 13.33
C ALA A 36 3.81 12.19 12.10
N PHE A 37 4.17 11.65 10.93
CA PHE A 37 3.41 11.78 9.67
C PHE A 37 3.81 10.69 8.69
N GLY A 38 2.93 10.41 7.72
CA GLY A 38 3.25 9.57 6.57
C GLY A 38 4.09 10.35 5.57
N ILE A 39 5.16 9.75 5.04
CA ILE A 39 5.94 10.28 3.94
C ILE A 39 6.56 9.15 3.13
N ASN A 40 6.29 9.16 1.83
CA ASN A 40 6.81 8.16 0.90
C ASN A 40 7.02 8.80 -0.48
N ALA A 41 7.88 8.21 -1.29
CA ALA A 41 8.00 8.59 -2.68
C ALA A 41 7.65 7.42 -3.60
N TYR A 42 7.10 7.74 -4.75
CA TYR A 42 6.68 6.80 -5.78
C TYR A 42 7.28 7.19 -7.11
N VAL A 43 7.76 6.22 -7.88
CA VAL A 43 8.34 6.42 -9.21
C VAL A 43 7.60 5.52 -10.20
N ALA A 44 6.92 6.11 -11.16
CA ALA A 44 6.33 5.38 -12.27
C ALA A 44 7.40 4.99 -13.28
N LEU A 45 7.48 3.71 -13.65
CA LEU A 45 8.45 3.21 -14.62
C LEU A 45 8.07 3.51 -16.05
N GLU A 46 6.77 3.67 -16.33
CA GLU A 46 6.21 3.86 -17.65
C GLU A 46 5.23 5.04 -17.70
N ALA A 47 5.12 5.68 -18.85
CA ALA A 47 4.04 6.62 -19.10
C ALA A 47 2.67 5.90 -19.06
N GLY A 48 1.67 6.55 -18.48
CA GLY A 48 0.34 5.97 -18.29
C GLY A 48 0.20 5.09 -17.04
N ALA A 49 1.29 4.77 -16.33
CA ALA A 49 1.21 4.06 -15.05
C ALA A 49 0.62 4.97 -13.96
N ASP A 50 -0.11 4.36 -13.03
CA ASP A 50 -0.64 5.08 -11.86
C ASP A 50 0.53 5.40 -10.92
N VAL A 51 0.79 6.69 -10.68
CA VAL A 51 1.79 7.17 -9.70
C VAL A 51 1.14 7.51 -8.36
N VAL A 52 -0.17 7.66 -8.34
CA VAL A 52 -1.05 7.61 -7.17
C VAL A 52 -2.26 6.76 -7.55
N GLU A 53 -2.44 5.63 -6.88
CA GLU A 53 -3.59 4.74 -7.11
C GLU A 53 -4.91 5.44 -6.75
N GLU A 54 -6.01 5.04 -7.40
CA GLU A 54 -7.32 5.62 -7.11
C GLU A 54 -7.80 5.21 -5.71
N HIS A 55 -7.95 6.19 -4.80
CA HIS A 55 -8.42 5.95 -3.43
C HIS A 55 -9.02 7.20 -2.78
N THR A 56 -9.53 7.01 -1.56
CA THR A 56 -9.86 8.09 -0.61
C THR A 56 -9.14 7.81 0.70
N GLU A 57 -8.93 8.85 1.50
CA GLU A 57 -8.39 8.74 2.85
C GLU A 57 -9.47 8.78 3.95
N SER A 58 -10.74 8.56 3.58
CA SER A 58 -11.88 8.60 4.51
C SER A 58 -11.73 7.67 5.71
N ALA A 59 -11.09 6.51 5.54
CA ALA A 59 -10.90 5.53 6.60
C ALA A 59 -9.88 5.99 7.66
N LEU A 60 -8.82 6.69 7.24
CA LEU A 60 -7.75 7.19 8.10
C LEU A 60 -7.93 8.67 8.46
N GLY A 61 -8.71 9.42 7.70
CA GLY A 61 -8.93 10.85 7.91
C GLY A 61 -7.72 11.72 7.63
N HIS A 62 -6.83 11.29 6.73
CA HIS A 62 -5.62 12.03 6.39
C HIS A 62 -5.90 13.20 5.44
N GLU A 63 -5.37 14.38 5.79
CA GLU A 63 -5.03 15.41 4.81
C GLU A 63 -3.76 14.97 4.09
N GLU A 64 -3.64 15.23 2.78
CA GLU A 64 -2.46 14.84 2.01
C GLU A 64 -1.91 15.95 1.15
N VAL A 65 -0.60 15.99 1.04
CA VAL A 65 0.14 16.81 0.07
C VAL A 65 0.90 15.88 -0.87
N TYR A 66 0.74 16.09 -2.17
CA TYR A 66 1.55 15.47 -3.21
C TYR A 66 2.44 16.52 -3.85
N ILE A 67 3.71 16.18 -4.07
CA ILE A 67 4.68 17.05 -4.73
C ILE A 67 5.29 16.29 -5.90
N VAL A 68 5.13 16.80 -7.11
CA VAL A 68 5.79 16.23 -8.30
C VAL A 68 7.26 16.63 -8.28
N LEU A 69 8.13 15.68 -7.96
CA LEU A 69 9.59 15.90 -7.83
C LEU A 69 10.30 15.87 -9.17
N SER A 70 9.82 15.06 -10.12
CA SER A 70 10.34 14.96 -11.48
C SER A 70 9.24 14.48 -12.44
N GLY A 71 9.38 14.78 -13.71
CA GLY A 71 8.42 14.40 -14.75
C GLY A 71 7.13 15.22 -14.68
N ARG A 72 6.02 14.60 -15.09
CA ARG A 72 4.69 15.20 -15.19
C ARG A 72 3.63 14.17 -14.86
N ALA A 73 2.63 14.56 -14.08
CA ALA A 73 1.49 13.74 -13.74
C ALA A 73 0.17 14.45 -14.07
N THR A 74 -0.85 13.68 -14.39
CA THR A 74 -2.23 14.17 -14.46
C THR A 74 -2.99 13.66 -13.25
N PHE A 75 -3.40 14.57 -12.36
CA PHE A 75 -4.24 14.26 -11.20
C PHE A 75 -5.72 14.33 -11.56
N THR A 76 -6.49 13.36 -11.06
CA THR A 76 -7.96 13.42 -11.05
C THR A 76 -8.40 13.52 -9.59
N LEU A 77 -9.11 14.61 -9.25
CA LEU A 77 -9.51 14.98 -7.89
C LEU A 77 -11.04 15.14 -7.85
N GLY A 78 -11.76 14.09 -7.47
CA GLY A 78 -13.19 14.02 -7.70
C GLY A 78 -13.48 14.07 -9.21
N ASP A 79 -14.18 15.10 -9.65
CA ASP A 79 -14.53 15.33 -11.08
C ASP A 79 -13.55 16.30 -11.80
N GLU A 80 -12.56 16.83 -11.09
CA GLU A 80 -11.61 17.79 -11.63
C GLU A 80 -10.32 17.12 -12.11
N VAL A 81 -9.75 17.63 -13.19
CA VAL A 81 -8.47 17.16 -13.74
C VAL A 81 -7.44 18.27 -13.65
N LEU A 82 -6.28 17.95 -13.08
CA LEU A 82 -5.17 18.88 -12.90
C LEU A 82 -3.92 18.36 -13.63
N ASP A 83 -3.37 19.15 -14.53
CA ASP A 83 -2.04 18.93 -15.11
C ASP A 83 -0.96 19.39 -14.10
N ALA A 84 -0.05 18.50 -13.75
CA ALA A 84 0.92 18.69 -12.69
C ALA A 84 2.36 18.39 -13.17
N PRO A 85 3.05 19.37 -13.76
CA PRO A 85 4.48 19.25 -14.06
C PRO A 85 5.33 19.29 -12.78
N THR A 86 6.63 18.96 -12.92
CA THR A 86 7.64 19.07 -11.83
C THR A 86 7.49 20.39 -11.06
N GLY A 87 7.50 20.30 -9.72
CA GLY A 87 7.35 21.43 -8.80
C GLY A 87 5.90 21.72 -8.43
N THR A 88 4.91 21.03 -9.03
CA THR A 88 3.50 21.18 -8.63
C THR A 88 3.29 20.59 -7.24
N VAL A 89 2.58 21.36 -6.38
CA VAL A 89 2.12 20.93 -5.06
C VAL A 89 0.60 20.78 -5.11
N VAL A 90 0.09 19.58 -4.87
CA VAL A 90 -1.35 19.28 -4.79
C VAL A 90 -1.69 19.02 -3.34
N PHE A 91 -2.63 19.80 -2.78
CA PHE A 91 -3.08 19.63 -1.39
C PHE A 91 -4.54 19.22 -1.35
N ILE A 92 -4.81 18.09 -0.69
CA ILE A 92 -6.14 17.54 -0.50
C ILE A 92 -6.50 17.61 0.98
N ARG A 93 -7.36 18.58 1.31
CA ARG A 93 -7.80 18.84 2.69
C ARG A 93 -8.85 17.86 3.16
N ASP A 94 -9.81 17.52 2.27
CA ASP A 94 -10.92 16.64 2.58
C ASP A 94 -10.54 15.19 2.26
N PRO A 95 -10.44 14.30 3.28
CA PRO A 95 -10.12 12.90 3.07
C PRO A 95 -11.12 12.15 2.17
N ALA A 96 -12.34 12.66 2.02
CA ALA A 96 -13.38 12.05 1.19
C ALA A 96 -13.19 12.32 -0.32
N VAL A 97 -12.38 13.31 -0.70
CA VAL A 97 -12.06 13.57 -2.10
C VAL A 97 -11.32 12.37 -2.68
N LYS A 98 -11.91 11.72 -3.67
CA LYS A 98 -11.27 10.65 -4.42
C LYS A 98 -10.11 11.24 -5.23
N ARG A 99 -8.94 10.60 -5.12
CA ARG A 99 -7.73 11.03 -5.81
C ARG A 99 -7.13 9.90 -6.62
N HIS A 100 -6.54 10.27 -7.73
CA HIS A 100 -5.79 9.41 -8.63
C HIS A 100 -4.76 10.26 -9.37
N ALA A 101 -3.58 9.72 -9.71
CA ALA A 101 -2.64 10.39 -10.60
C ALA A 101 -1.95 9.40 -11.54
N ARG A 102 -1.88 9.76 -12.81
CA ARG A 102 -1.17 9.02 -13.85
C ARG A 102 0.09 9.77 -14.28
N ALA A 103 1.16 9.03 -14.45
CA ALA A 103 2.40 9.56 -15.01
C ALA A 103 2.25 9.83 -16.50
N GLU A 104 2.65 11.01 -16.96
CA GLU A 104 2.65 11.37 -18.39
C GLU A 104 3.96 10.92 -19.08
N GLU A 105 4.99 10.68 -18.31
CA GLU A 105 6.31 10.26 -18.78
C GLU A 105 6.98 9.26 -17.84
N PRO A 106 7.83 8.36 -18.39
CA PRO A 106 8.59 7.42 -17.55
C PRO A 106 9.49 8.16 -16.55
N GLY A 107 9.63 7.63 -15.34
CA GLY A 107 10.44 8.25 -14.29
C GLY A 107 9.75 9.42 -13.58
N THR A 108 8.45 9.65 -13.84
CA THR A 108 7.66 10.61 -13.05
C THR A 108 7.68 10.19 -11.58
N GLN A 109 8.11 11.13 -10.73
CA GLN A 109 8.26 10.89 -9.30
C GLN A 109 7.39 11.83 -8.48
N VAL A 110 6.61 11.25 -7.57
CA VAL A 110 5.73 11.98 -6.65
C VAL A 110 6.10 11.67 -5.21
N LEU A 111 6.23 12.72 -4.40
CA LEU A 111 6.34 12.63 -2.94
C LEU A 111 4.94 12.81 -2.35
N ALA A 112 4.50 11.87 -1.53
CA ALA A 112 3.27 11.94 -0.76
C ALA A 112 3.59 12.20 0.72
N VAL A 113 2.89 13.14 1.34
CA VAL A 113 2.96 13.44 2.78
C VAL A 113 1.55 13.55 3.31
N GLY A 114 1.23 12.78 4.36
CA GLY A 114 -0.14 12.77 4.90
C GLY A 114 -0.19 12.54 6.41
N GLY A 115 -1.33 12.91 6.99
CA GLY A 115 -1.63 12.67 8.38
C GLY A 115 -2.95 13.32 8.82
N ARG A 116 -3.44 12.94 10.00
CA ARG A 116 -4.64 13.54 10.59
C ARG A 116 -4.36 14.91 11.14
N ARG A 117 -5.26 15.83 10.87
CA ARG A 117 -5.17 17.19 11.40
C ARG A 117 -5.39 17.19 12.93
N GLY A 118 -4.37 17.64 13.67
CA GLY A 118 -4.45 17.77 15.13
C GLY A 118 -4.38 16.47 15.93
N GLU A 119 -4.16 15.33 15.26
CA GLU A 119 -4.03 14.02 15.88
C GLU A 119 -2.64 13.40 15.62
N GLY A 120 -2.30 12.35 16.37
CA GLY A 120 -1.10 11.56 16.09
C GLY A 120 -1.25 10.79 14.78
N PHE A 121 -0.14 10.64 14.07
CA PHE A 121 -0.14 9.85 12.82
C PHE A 121 -0.46 8.38 13.10
N GLU A 122 -1.36 7.81 12.32
CA GLU A 122 -1.65 6.38 12.28
C GLU A 122 -1.16 5.78 10.96
N GLN A 123 -0.23 4.83 11.06
CA GLN A 123 0.35 4.17 9.89
C GLN A 123 -0.74 3.45 9.09
N SER A 124 -0.73 3.62 7.77
CA SER A 124 -1.64 2.90 6.88
C SER A 124 -1.31 1.41 6.83
N PRO A 125 -2.31 0.51 6.86
CA PRO A 125 -2.09 -0.94 6.81
C PRO A 125 -1.34 -1.42 5.56
N TRP A 126 -1.49 -0.72 4.42
CA TRP A 126 -0.82 -1.08 3.18
C TRP A 126 0.72 -1.00 3.27
N GLU A 127 1.27 -0.13 4.13
CA GLU A 127 2.72 -0.05 4.31
C GLU A 127 3.32 -1.35 4.87
N ASP A 128 2.61 -2.03 5.77
CA ASP A 128 3.06 -3.34 6.30
C ASP A 128 3.01 -4.40 5.19
N PHE A 129 1.98 -4.39 4.35
CA PHE A 129 1.84 -5.27 3.20
C PHE A 129 2.95 -5.03 2.17
N PHE A 130 3.13 -3.81 1.68
CA PHE A 130 4.17 -3.48 0.69
C PHE A 130 5.58 -3.76 1.19
N ALA A 131 5.84 -3.55 2.48
CA ALA A 131 7.14 -3.88 3.06
C ALA A 131 7.43 -5.39 3.10
N ALA A 132 6.39 -6.22 3.08
CA ALA A 132 6.50 -7.68 3.06
C ALA A 132 6.60 -8.26 1.63
N GLU A 133 6.23 -7.51 0.57
CA GLU A 133 6.27 -7.96 -0.82
C GLU A 133 7.61 -8.56 -1.29
N PRO A 134 8.80 -8.03 -0.90
CA PRO A 134 10.06 -8.67 -1.24
C PRO A 134 10.19 -10.12 -0.75
N LEU A 135 9.57 -10.46 0.39
CA LEU A 135 9.57 -11.83 0.93
C LEU A 135 8.71 -12.75 0.07
N ARG A 136 7.53 -12.26 -0.38
CA ARG A 136 6.65 -12.96 -1.31
C ARG A 136 7.37 -13.22 -2.63
N ALA A 137 7.98 -12.18 -3.22
CA ALA A 137 8.70 -12.26 -4.49
C ALA A 137 9.90 -13.23 -4.43
N ALA A 138 10.56 -13.34 -3.27
CA ALA A 138 11.65 -14.28 -3.03
C ALA A 138 11.19 -15.73 -2.73
N GLY A 139 9.87 -16.00 -2.65
CA GLY A 139 9.34 -17.29 -2.24
C GLY A 139 9.57 -17.62 -0.76
N ALA A 140 9.93 -16.63 0.06
CA ALA A 140 10.18 -16.78 1.50
C ALA A 140 8.86 -16.74 2.29
N TYR A 141 7.94 -17.65 1.97
CA TYR A 141 6.54 -17.59 2.41
C TYR A 141 6.36 -17.64 3.93
N GLU A 142 7.16 -18.40 4.67
CA GLU A 142 7.08 -18.41 6.13
C GLU A 142 7.47 -17.05 6.75
N ALA A 143 8.46 -16.37 6.19
CA ALA A 143 8.82 -15.03 6.62
C ALA A 143 7.74 -14.00 6.22
N TYR A 144 7.11 -14.19 5.06
CA TYR A 144 5.97 -13.39 4.60
C TYR A 144 4.76 -13.53 5.55
N VAL A 145 4.41 -14.76 5.93
CA VAL A 145 3.38 -15.03 6.96
C VAL A 145 3.72 -14.33 8.27
N ALA A 146 4.95 -14.46 8.76
CA ALA A 146 5.36 -13.84 10.03
C ALA A 146 5.26 -12.31 10.01
N ALA A 147 5.62 -11.68 8.89
CA ALA A 147 5.51 -10.22 8.72
C ALA A 147 4.04 -9.76 8.77
N LEU A 148 3.13 -10.42 8.04
CA LEU A 148 1.71 -10.07 8.00
C LEU A 148 0.99 -10.43 9.30
N ALA A 149 1.35 -11.53 9.96
CA ALA A 149 0.83 -11.86 11.29
C ALA A 149 1.20 -10.78 12.31
N SER A 150 2.42 -10.26 12.27
CA SER A 150 2.84 -9.12 13.12
C SER A 150 2.03 -7.85 12.83
N ALA A 151 1.68 -7.58 11.57
CA ALA A 151 0.80 -6.48 11.21
C ALA A 151 -0.62 -6.68 11.76
N LEU A 152 -1.14 -7.92 11.72
CA LEU A 152 -2.46 -8.26 12.24
C LEU A 152 -2.55 -8.07 13.77
N VAL A 153 -1.46 -8.31 14.52
CA VAL A 153 -1.42 -8.03 15.98
C VAL A 153 -1.70 -6.56 16.28
N LYS A 154 -1.25 -5.64 15.43
CA LYS A 154 -1.52 -4.20 15.59
C LYS A 154 -2.98 -3.83 15.30
N ARG A 155 -3.65 -4.57 14.40
CA ARG A 155 -5.02 -4.34 13.94
C ARG A 155 -5.76 -5.67 13.73
N PRO A 156 -6.25 -6.32 14.81
CA PRO A 156 -6.72 -7.72 14.78
C PRO A 156 -7.84 -8.04 13.79
N ASP A 157 -8.73 -7.07 13.52
CA ASP A 157 -9.88 -7.25 12.62
C ASP A 157 -9.76 -6.41 11.33
N HIS A 158 -8.53 -6.06 10.90
CA HIS A 158 -8.37 -5.31 9.67
C HIS A 158 -8.56 -6.23 8.45
N PRO A 159 -9.61 -6.02 7.61
CA PRO A 159 -9.99 -6.99 6.57
C PRO A 159 -8.88 -7.26 5.55
N ALA A 160 -8.18 -6.22 5.07
CA ALA A 160 -7.13 -6.39 4.07
C ALA A 160 -5.90 -7.13 4.66
N THR A 161 -5.56 -6.88 5.94
CA THR A 161 -4.47 -7.62 6.58
C THR A 161 -4.82 -9.10 6.74
N LEU A 162 -6.07 -9.42 7.13
CA LEU A 162 -6.57 -10.80 7.20
C LEU A 162 -6.54 -11.48 5.85
N TYR A 163 -6.98 -10.79 4.78
CA TYR A 163 -6.96 -11.32 3.42
C TYR A 163 -5.54 -11.62 2.95
N ASN A 164 -4.63 -10.65 3.08
CA ASN A 164 -3.24 -10.81 2.67
C ASN A 164 -2.50 -11.87 3.50
N LEU A 165 -2.81 -12.00 4.80
CA LEU A 165 -2.28 -13.09 5.63
C LEU A 165 -2.78 -14.44 5.16
N ALA A 166 -4.06 -14.56 4.79
CA ALA A 166 -4.61 -15.79 4.22
C ALA A 166 -3.91 -16.18 2.90
N CYS A 167 -3.62 -15.21 2.01
CA CYS A 167 -2.80 -15.44 0.81
C CYS A 167 -1.42 -15.99 1.16
N ALA A 168 -0.73 -15.36 2.11
CA ALA A 168 0.59 -15.77 2.54
C ALA A 168 0.60 -17.19 3.12
N GLU A 169 -0.40 -17.54 3.93
CA GLU A 169 -0.57 -18.86 4.53
C GLU A 169 -0.89 -19.94 3.47
N ALA A 170 -1.71 -19.62 2.48
CA ALA A 170 -1.99 -20.54 1.37
C ALA A 170 -0.73 -20.83 0.54
N LEU A 171 0.08 -19.80 0.26
CA LEU A 171 1.37 -19.94 -0.42
C LEU A 171 2.40 -20.73 0.42
N ALA A 172 2.36 -20.60 1.74
CA ALA A 172 3.19 -21.35 2.68
C ALA A 172 2.70 -22.80 2.91
N GLY A 173 1.58 -23.21 2.31
CA GLY A 173 0.98 -24.55 2.50
C GLY A 173 0.22 -24.71 3.84
N ARG A 174 -0.12 -23.59 4.52
CA ARG A 174 -0.84 -23.55 5.78
C ARG A 174 -2.36 -23.41 5.54
N GLY A 175 -2.94 -24.41 4.86
CA GLY A 175 -4.29 -24.32 4.32
C GLY A 175 -5.39 -24.03 5.35
N ASP A 176 -5.35 -24.67 6.52
CA ASP A 176 -6.38 -24.47 7.55
C ASP A 176 -6.35 -23.03 8.12
N ASP A 177 -5.16 -22.48 8.36
CA ASP A 177 -4.97 -21.09 8.80
C ASP A 177 -5.46 -20.12 7.74
N ALA A 178 -5.08 -20.36 6.47
CA ALA A 178 -5.51 -19.56 5.32
C ALA A 178 -7.04 -19.48 5.21
N LEU A 179 -7.73 -20.63 5.32
CA LEU A 179 -9.19 -20.69 5.25
C LEU A 179 -9.85 -19.97 6.45
N ALA A 180 -9.24 -20.03 7.63
CA ALA A 180 -9.74 -19.35 8.83
C ALA A 180 -9.65 -17.81 8.66
N HIS A 181 -8.48 -17.29 8.25
CA HIS A 181 -8.29 -15.86 8.04
C HIS A 181 -9.09 -15.32 6.85
N LEU A 182 -9.16 -16.07 5.74
CA LEU A 182 -10.00 -15.70 4.59
C LEU A 182 -11.48 -15.61 4.99
N ARG A 183 -12.01 -16.59 5.75
CA ARG A 183 -13.38 -16.54 6.24
C ARG A 183 -13.63 -15.28 7.05
N ARG A 184 -12.73 -14.95 7.97
CA ARG A 184 -12.86 -13.73 8.77
C ARG A 184 -12.80 -12.46 7.92
N ALA A 185 -11.93 -12.40 6.92
CA ALA A 185 -11.86 -11.29 5.97
C ALA A 185 -13.19 -11.10 5.21
N LEU A 186 -13.79 -12.21 4.72
CA LEU A 186 -15.05 -12.17 3.98
C LEU A 186 -16.28 -11.93 4.87
N GLU A 187 -16.26 -12.27 6.15
CA GLU A 187 -17.27 -11.83 7.10
C GLU A 187 -17.31 -10.30 7.23
N LEU A 188 -16.13 -9.66 7.21
CA LEU A 188 -15.98 -8.22 7.32
C LEU A 188 -16.18 -7.49 5.99
N LYS A 189 -15.85 -8.15 4.87
CA LYS A 189 -15.91 -7.65 3.49
C LYS A 189 -16.46 -8.71 2.53
N PRO A 190 -17.78 -8.98 2.55
CA PRO A 190 -18.39 -10.01 1.71
C PRO A 190 -18.18 -9.79 0.19
N GLU A 191 -18.04 -8.52 -0.22
CA GLU A 191 -17.81 -8.14 -1.62
C GLU A 191 -16.49 -8.67 -2.18
N TRP A 192 -15.54 -9.10 -1.35
CA TRP A 192 -14.27 -9.67 -1.80
C TRP A 192 -14.33 -11.15 -2.18
N ALA A 193 -15.47 -11.82 -2.01
CA ALA A 193 -15.62 -13.23 -2.35
C ALA A 193 -15.31 -13.54 -3.82
N GLU A 194 -15.73 -12.66 -4.74
CA GLU A 194 -15.43 -12.83 -6.17
C GLU A 194 -13.94 -12.61 -6.49
N MET A 195 -13.27 -11.70 -5.80
CA MET A 195 -11.82 -11.50 -5.89
C MET A 195 -11.09 -12.75 -5.40
N ALA A 196 -11.46 -13.28 -4.24
CA ALA A 196 -10.84 -14.47 -3.67
C ALA A 196 -10.95 -15.71 -4.60
N ARG A 197 -12.06 -15.87 -5.32
CA ARG A 197 -12.22 -16.98 -6.30
C ARG A 197 -11.22 -16.89 -7.45
N LYS A 198 -10.76 -15.70 -7.80
CA LYS A 198 -9.87 -15.44 -8.93
C LYS A 198 -8.41 -15.27 -8.52
N ASP A 199 -8.14 -15.16 -7.23
CA ASP A 199 -6.81 -14.90 -6.69
C ASP A 199 -5.96 -16.18 -6.74
N ASP A 200 -4.90 -16.18 -7.53
CA ASP A 200 -4.03 -17.33 -7.72
C ASP A 200 -3.29 -17.77 -6.47
N ASP A 201 -3.13 -16.91 -5.50
CA ASP A 201 -2.51 -17.23 -4.21
C ASP A 201 -3.30 -18.31 -3.44
N PHE A 202 -4.62 -18.42 -3.70
CA PHE A 202 -5.48 -19.45 -3.12
C PHE A 202 -5.61 -20.74 -3.94
N ALA A 203 -4.85 -20.91 -5.02
CA ALA A 203 -4.97 -22.08 -5.89
C ALA A 203 -4.87 -23.43 -5.13
N SER A 204 -4.02 -23.49 -4.09
CA SER A 204 -3.81 -24.70 -3.28
C SER A 204 -4.95 -25.05 -2.32
N VAL A 205 -5.82 -24.10 -1.99
CA VAL A 205 -6.89 -24.26 -0.97
C VAL A 205 -8.31 -24.04 -1.53
N ARG A 206 -8.44 -23.60 -2.78
CA ARG A 206 -9.72 -23.23 -3.38
C ARG A 206 -10.72 -24.40 -3.44
N ASP A 207 -10.23 -25.63 -3.61
CA ASP A 207 -11.06 -26.85 -3.66
C ASP A 207 -11.13 -27.56 -2.29
N ALA A 208 -10.56 -26.97 -1.23
CA ALA A 208 -10.55 -27.60 0.08
C ALA A 208 -11.93 -27.52 0.76
N PRO A 209 -12.29 -28.53 1.58
CA PRO A 209 -13.47 -28.44 2.43
C PRO A 209 -13.41 -27.23 3.35
N GLY A 210 -14.45 -26.37 3.30
CA GLY A 210 -14.49 -25.14 4.10
C GLY A 210 -14.03 -23.89 3.38
N TRP A 211 -13.79 -23.94 2.07
CA TRP A 211 -13.60 -22.75 1.24
C TRP A 211 -14.78 -21.77 1.40
N PRO A 212 -14.55 -20.51 1.81
CA PRO A 212 -15.63 -19.60 2.19
C PRO A 212 -16.20 -18.74 1.05
N ALA A 213 -15.65 -18.82 -0.18
CA ALA A 213 -15.97 -17.92 -1.28
C ALA A 213 -16.57 -18.64 -2.51
#